data_885b36ff3447e876188eefb7c1174402
#
_entry.id   885b36ff3447e876188eefb7c1174402
#
_cell.length_a   1.000
_cell.length_b   1.000
_cell.length_c   1.000
_cell.angle_alpha   90.00
_cell.angle_beta   90.00
_cell.angle_gamma   90.00
#
_symmetry.space_group_name_H-M   'P 1'
#
loop_
_entity.id
_entity.type
_entity.pdbx_description
1 polymer ?
#
loop_
_entity_poly.entity_id
_entity_poly.type
_entity_poly.pdbx_seq_one_letter_code
_entity_poly.pdbx_strand_id
1 'polypeptide(L)'
;KSNEIFNNVVRVKVDGWRALLGAVHASGSENPRFACCFTSVAGRFGNGGQTDYAAANCVLDSEMTRLTASGTCRAVAIGWTGWRDVGMATRGSIEAVFEAAGIETLSVEEGVSIFVDEALSGGKRRVIGCGSLGIMNRFDIFREAPLRLPAKMAALIADPARFPFIDKVNKIDEDQ
;
A
#
# COMPACT_ATOMS: atom_id res chain seq x y z
N LYS A 1 17.38 -10.95 6.89
CA LYS A 1 17.05 -10.29 8.17
C LYS A 1 16.64 -11.33 9.19
N SER A 2 16.97 -11.12 10.48
CA SER A 2 16.49 -11.97 11.57
C SER A 2 14.99 -11.72 11.83
N ASN A 3 14.33 -12.70 12.45
CA ASN A 3 12.92 -12.53 12.87
C ASN A 3 12.74 -11.37 13.84
N GLU A 4 13.73 -11.10 14.67
CA GLU A 4 13.72 -9.99 15.63
C GLU A 4 13.65 -8.64 14.89
N ILE A 5 14.54 -8.42 13.91
CA ILE A 5 14.53 -7.20 13.09
C ILE A 5 13.21 -7.05 12.34
N PHE A 6 12.70 -8.15 11.75
CA PHE A 6 11.42 -8.15 11.06
C PHE A 6 10.29 -7.72 12.01
N ASN A 7 10.19 -8.36 13.15
CA ASN A 7 9.15 -8.09 14.15
C ASN A 7 9.23 -6.65 14.68
N ASN A 8 10.42 -6.11 14.90
CA ASN A 8 10.58 -4.75 15.38
C ASN A 8 10.03 -3.71 14.39
N VAL A 9 10.28 -3.88 13.09
CA VAL A 9 9.73 -2.99 12.06
C VAL A 9 8.21 -3.08 12.00
N VAL A 10 7.65 -4.30 12.04
CA VAL A 10 6.19 -4.50 12.03
C VAL A 10 5.55 -3.89 13.27
N ARG A 11 6.10 -4.14 14.47
CA ARG A 11 5.57 -3.61 15.74
C ARG A 11 5.50 -2.09 15.77
N VAL A 12 6.55 -1.40 15.34
CA VAL A 12 6.57 0.07 15.34
C VAL A 12 5.39 0.64 14.56
N LYS A 13 5.08 0.08 13.39
CA LYS A 13 4.00 0.58 12.55
C LYS A 13 2.63 0.02 12.94
N VAL A 14 2.53 -1.30 13.05
CA VAL A 14 1.23 -1.97 13.21
C VAL A 14 0.74 -1.93 14.65
N ASP A 15 1.58 -2.28 15.62
CA ASP A 15 1.18 -2.21 17.02
C ASP A 15 1.07 -0.77 17.49
N GLY A 16 1.91 0.14 16.95
CA GLY A 16 1.77 1.58 17.18
C GLY A 16 0.41 2.12 16.73
N TRP A 17 -0.03 1.75 15.53
CA TRP A 17 -1.36 2.10 15.04
C TRP A 17 -2.47 1.54 15.93
N ARG A 18 -2.39 0.26 16.28
CA ARG A 18 -3.38 -0.42 17.13
C ARG A 18 -3.44 0.18 18.52
N ALA A 19 -2.30 0.53 19.11
CA ALA A 19 -2.22 1.19 20.39
C ALA A 19 -2.88 2.58 20.35
N LEU A 20 -2.62 3.37 19.31
CA LEU A 20 -3.26 4.67 19.10
C LEU A 20 -4.78 4.54 19.00
N LEU A 21 -5.27 3.63 18.18
CA LEU A 21 -6.71 3.40 18.03
C LEU A 21 -7.34 2.90 19.34
N GLY A 22 -6.66 2.01 20.06
CA GLY A 22 -7.08 1.54 21.37
C GLY A 22 -7.17 2.67 22.41
N ALA A 23 -6.21 3.60 22.39
CA ALA A 23 -6.22 4.77 23.28
C ALA A 23 -7.39 5.73 22.96
N VAL A 24 -7.72 5.94 21.68
CA VAL A 24 -8.90 6.71 21.26
C VAL A 24 -10.17 6.06 21.81
N HIS A 25 -10.35 4.77 21.68
CA HIS A 25 -11.52 4.07 22.23
C HIS A 25 -11.58 4.12 23.76
N ALA A 26 -10.43 3.93 24.42
CA ALA A 26 -10.37 3.97 25.90
C ALA A 26 -10.68 5.35 26.50
N SER A 27 -10.50 6.43 25.72
CA SER A 27 -10.86 7.78 26.16
C SER A 27 -12.39 8.04 26.14
N GLY A 28 -13.19 7.06 25.75
CA GLY A 28 -14.63 7.23 25.57
C GLY A 28 -15.02 8.02 24.31
N SER A 29 -14.04 8.35 23.49
CA SER A 29 -14.28 9.02 22.22
C SER A 29 -14.81 8.02 21.18
N GLU A 30 -15.72 8.48 20.34
CA GLU A 30 -16.09 7.77 19.13
C GLU A 30 -14.86 7.63 18.19
N ASN A 31 -14.95 6.75 17.20
CA ASN A 31 -13.94 6.67 16.16
C ASN A 31 -13.65 8.05 15.56
N PRO A 32 -12.41 8.34 15.18
CA PRO A 32 -12.07 9.60 14.53
C PRO A 32 -12.89 9.73 13.23
N ARG A 33 -13.37 10.91 12.92
CA ARG A 33 -14.10 11.16 11.66
C ARG A 33 -13.25 10.90 10.43
N PHE A 34 -11.95 11.10 10.56
CA PHE A 34 -10.96 10.88 9.53
C PHE A 34 -9.66 10.29 10.10
N ALA A 35 -9.12 9.31 9.43
CA ALA A 35 -7.80 8.73 9.73
C ALA A 35 -6.98 8.60 8.44
N CYS A 36 -5.73 8.99 8.50
CA CYS A 36 -4.80 8.81 7.39
C CYS A 36 -3.52 8.11 7.87
N CYS A 37 -3.17 7.01 7.24
CA CYS A 37 -1.87 6.38 7.43
C CYS A 37 -0.93 6.71 6.28
N PHE A 38 0.24 7.24 6.62
CA PHE A 38 1.35 7.40 5.70
C PHE A 38 2.05 6.05 5.55
N THR A 39 1.74 5.37 4.47
CA THR A 39 2.34 4.09 4.10
C THR A 39 3.44 4.29 3.06
N SER A 40 3.80 3.27 2.32
CA SER A 40 4.85 3.35 1.30
C SER A 40 4.45 2.59 0.05
N VAL A 41 4.92 3.05 -1.09
CA VAL A 41 4.86 2.30 -2.35
C VAL A 41 5.44 0.90 -2.22
N ALA A 42 6.41 0.70 -1.31
CA ALA A 42 6.95 -0.61 -0.99
C ALA A 42 5.89 -1.59 -0.44
N GLY A 43 4.87 -1.09 0.26
CA GLY A 43 3.75 -1.91 0.73
C GLY A 43 2.87 -2.45 -0.41
N ARG A 44 2.85 -1.77 -1.56
CA ARG A 44 2.06 -2.15 -2.73
C ARG A 44 2.86 -2.95 -3.74
N PHE A 45 4.08 -2.52 -4.03
CA PHE A 45 4.90 -3.04 -5.13
C PHE A 45 6.04 -3.94 -4.64
N GLY A 46 6.27 -3.97 -3.34
CA GLY A 46 7.46 -4.58 -2.76
C GLY A 46 8.69 -3.71 -2.95
N ASN A 47 9.76 -4.03 -2.24
CA ASN A 47 11.09 -3.48 -2.47
C ASN A 47 12.14 -4.48 -2.01
N GLY A 48 13.17 -4.67 -2.81
CA GLY A 48 14.29 -5.58 -2.51
C GLY A 48 14.92 -5.26 -1.14
N GLY A 49 15.13 -6.27 -0.30
CA GLY A 49 15.71 -6.08 1.04
C GLY A 49 14.80 -5.46 2.10
N GLN A 50 13.56 -5.07 1.77
CA GLN A 50 12.61 -4.38 2.66
C GLN A 50 11.32 -5.17 2.92
N THR A 51 11.39 -6.49 2.97
CA THR A 51 10.21 -7.36 3.16
C THR A 51 9.42 -7.02 4.42
N ASP A 52 10.11 -6.73 5.54
CA ASP A 52 9.53 -6.30 6.81
C ASP A 52 8.80 -4.96 6.71
N TYR A 53 9.44 -3.99 6.06
CA TYR A 53 8.86 -2.67 5.83
C TYR A 53 7.67 -2.72 4.87
N ALA A 54 7.78 -3.49 3.80
CA ALA A 54 6.70 -3.73 2.86
C ALA A 54 5.50 -4.41 3.54
N ALA A 55 5.73 -5.47 4.33
CA ALA A 55 4.70 -6.16 5.07
C ALA A 55 3.98 -5.24 6.07
N ALA A 56 4.73 -4.45 6.85
CA ALA A 56 4.14 -3.51 7.80
C ALA A 56 3.25 -2.46 7.13
N ASN A 57 3.69 -1.89 6.00
CA ASN A 57 2.89 -0.92 5.25
C ASN A 57 1.66 -1.56 4.60
N CYS A 58 1.76 -2.78 4.09
CA CYS A 58 0.62 -3.54 3.55
C CYS A 58 -0.44 -3.82 4.63
N VAL A 59 -0.03 -4.13 5.87
CA VAL A 59 -0.95 -4.30 6.99
C VAL A 59 -1.67 -2.99 7.31
N LEU A 60 -0.96 -1.85 7.36
CA LEU A 60 -1.59 -0.55 7.58
C LEU A 60 -2.61 -0.19 6.49
N ASP A 61 -2.31 -0.47 5.22
CA ASP A 61 -3.27 -0.31 4.11
C ASP A 61 -4.55 -1.11 4.36
N SER A 62 -4.40 -2.35 4.83
CA SER A 62 -5.53 -3.23 5.13
C SER A 62 -6.32 -2.75 6.34
N GLU A 63 -5.67 -2.23 7.39
CA GLU A 63 -6.31 -1.65 8.56
C GLU A 63 -7.15 -0.40 8.17
N MET A 64 -6.64 0.49 7.29
CA MET A 64 -7.41 1.63 6.79
C MET A 64 -8.64 1.18 5.99
N THR A 65 -8.49 0.15 5.16
CA THR A 65 -9.61 -0.42 4.42
C THR A 65 -10.67 -0.98 5.36
N ARG A 66 -10.26 -1.72 6.40
CA ARG A 66 -11.15 -2.28 7.42
C ARG A 66 -11.88 -1.18 8.20
N LEU A 67 -11.16 -0.14 8.60
CA LEU A 67 -11.74 0.98 9.34
C LEU A 67 -12.79 1.75 8.50
N THR A 68 -12.52 1.97 7.22
CA THR A 68 -13.50 2.57 6.31
C THR A 68 -14.73 1.66 6.12
N ALA A 69 -14.52 0.34 6.01
CA ALA A 69 -15.62 -0.60 5.82
C ALA A 69 -16.54 -0.70 7.05
N SER A 70 -16.08 -0.34 8.25
CA SER A 70 -16.93 -0.26 9.45
C SER A 70 -17.98 0.88 9.40
N GLY A 71 -17.81 1.84 8.48
CA GLY A 71 -18.71 2.97 8.31
C GLY A 71 -18.58 4.06 9.38
N THR A 72 -17.73 3.88 10.38
CA THR A 72 -17.59 4.80 11.53
C THR A 72 -16.50 5.85 11.33
N CYS A 73 -15.59 5.63 10.37
CA CYS A 73 -14.45 6.51 10.11
C CYS A 73 -14.13 6.51 8.61
N ARG A 74 -13.92 7.69 8.05
CA ARG A 74 -13.30 7.79 6.72
C ARG A 74 -11.78 7.59 6.87
N ALA A 75 -11.26 6.50 6.38
CA ALA A 75 -9.85 6.18 6.50
C ALA A 75 -9.18 6.00 5.14
N VAL A 76 -7.98 6.55 5.00
CA VAL A 76 -7.18 6.46 3.77
C VAL A 76 -5.74 6.03 4.11
N ALA A 77 -5.18 5.18 3.27
CA ALA A 77 -3.76 4.90 3.26
C ALA A 77 -3.13 5.58 2.04
N ILE A 78 -2.12 6.41 2.26
CA ILE A 78 -1.35 7.01 1.18
C ILE A 78 0.03 6.36 1.15
N GLY A 79 0.28 5.61 0.08
CA GLY A 79 1.56 4.96 -0.18
C GLY A 79 2.52 5.92 -0.87
N TRP A 80 3.48 6.46 -0.12
CA TRP A 80 4.41 7.46 -0.60
C TRP A 80 5.65 6.85 -1.26
N THR A 81 6.18 7.53 -2.28
CA THR A 81 7.61 7.47 -2.63
C THR A 81 8.43 8.27 -1.61
N GLY A 82 9.73 8.42 -1.84
CA GLY A 82 10.55 9.34 -1.05
C GLY A 82 10.09 10.78 -1.24
N TRP A 83 10.16 11.58 -0.18
CA TRP A 83 9.98 13.01 -0.26
C TRP A 83 11.36 13.67 -0.37
N ARG A 84 11.50 14.63 -1.28
CA ARG A 84 12.74 15.38 -1.48
C ARG A 84 12.98 16.29 -0.26
N ASP A 85 14.20 16.39 0.14
CA ASP A 85 14.66 17.28 1.22
C ASP A 85 14.12 16.98 2.63
N VAL A 86 13.22 16.00 2.79
CA VAL A 86 12.65 15.64 4.09
C VAL A 86 12.53 14.13 4.29
N GLY A 87 12.51 13.72 5.56
CA GLY A 87 12.23 12.35 5.95
C GLY A 87 13.40 11.39 5.75
N MET A 88 13.08 10.10 5.59
CA MET A 88 14.11 9.06 5.52
C MET A 88 14.83 9.01 4.18
N ALA A 89 14.23 9.52 3.12
CA ALA A 89 14.82 9.52 1.77
C ALA A 89 16.09 10.39 1.68
N THR A 90 16.25 11.38 2.57
CA THR A 90 17.43 12.24 2.64
C THR A 90 18.64 11.60 3.33
N ARG A 91 18.49 10.37 3.85
CA ARG A 91 19.57 9.73 4.63
C ARG A 91 20.48 8.92 3.74
N GLY A 92 21.78 9.24 3.81
CA GLY A 92 22.83 8.48 3.12
C GLY A 92 22.69 8.53 1.59
N SER A 93 22.78 7.38 0.95
CA SER A 93 22.73 7.23 -0.52
C SER A 93 21.31 6.88 -1.06
N ILE A 94 20.25 7.07 -0.27
CA ILE A 94 18.89 6.63 -0.68
C ILE A 94 18.42 7.41 -1.91
N GLU A 95 18.72 8.70 -1.99
CA GLU A 95 18.38 9.54 -3.14
C GLU A 95 19.05 9.03 -4.42
N ALA A 96 20.34 8.75 -4.39
CA ALA A 96 21.06 8.17 -5.52
C ALA A 96 20.52 6.77 -5.93
N VAL A 97 20.05 5.98 -4.96
CA VAL A 97 19.41 4.69 -5.22
C VAL A 97 18.06 4.88 -5.92
N PHE A 98 17.27 5.87 -5.54
CA PHE A 98 16.01 6.18 -6.21
C PHE A 98 16.25 6.69 -7.63
N GLU A 99 17.20 7.59 -7.83
CA GLU A 99 17.59 8.08 -9.14
C GLU A 99 18.03 6.94 -10.06
N ALA A 100 18.94 6.08 -9.59
CA ALA A 100 19.40 4.92 -10.34
C ALA A 100 18.28 3.92 -10.67
N ALA A 101 17.25 3.85 -9.85
CA ALA A 101 16.07 3.01 -10.06
C ALA A 101 14.98 3.69 -10.91
N GLY A 102 15.18 4.95 -11.32
CA GLY A 102 14.18 5.75 -12.05
C GLY A 102 12.95 6.09 -11.21
N ILE A 103 13.08 6.08 -9.87
CA ILE A 103 11.99 6.41 -8.95
C ILE A 103 12.07 7.89 -8.63
N GLU A 104 11.02 8.63 -8.98
CA GLU A 104 10.94 10.06 -8.65
C GLU A 104 10.54 10.28 -7.19
N THR A 105 11.23 11.23 -6.56
CA THR A 105 10.84 11.76 -5.24
C THR A 105 9.86 12.92 -5.40
N LEU A 106 8.97 13.08 -4.44
CA LEU A 106 8.03 14.21 -4.40
C LEU A 106 8.65 15.40 -3.67
N SER A 107 8.35 16.61 -4.11
CA SER A 107 8.59 17.79 -3.30
C SER A 107 7.64 17.84 -2.10
N VAL A 108 7.96 18.67 -1.11
CA VAL A 108 7.07 18.85 0.06
C VAL A 108 5.72 19.41 -0.39
N GLU A 109 5.71 20.36 -1.32
CA GLU A 109 4.51 21.00 -1.85
C GLU A 109 3.60 19.98 -2.55
N GLU A 110 4.16 19.12 -3.40
CA GLU A 110 3.42 18.06 -4.08
C GLU A 110 2.81 17.07 -3.06
N GLY A 111 3.59 16.63 -2.10
CA GLY A 111 3.13 15.71 -1.05
C GLY A 111 2.03 16.32 -0.19
N VAL A 112 2.17 17.57 0.21
CA VAL A 112 1.14 18.30 0.98
C VAL A 112 -0.13 18.46 0.15
N SER A 113 -0.02 18.83 -1.13
CA SER A 113 -1.18 18.95 -2.03
C SER A 113 -1.95 17.64 -2.11
N ILE A 114 -1.28 16.53 -2.36
CA ILE A 114 -1.90 15.20 -2.41
C ILE A 114 -2.61 14.87 -1.09
N PHE A 115 -1.96 15.14 0.05
CA PHE A 115 -2.57 14.87 1.36
C PHE A 115 -3.82 15.73 1.59
N VAL A 116 -3.75 17.03 1.30
CA VAL A 116 -4.88 17.96 1.49
C VAL A 116 -6.05 17.56 0.59
N ASP A 117 -5.80 17.24 -0.67
CA ASP A 117 -6.83 16.80 -1.61
C ASP A 117 -7.53 15.53 -1.12
N GLU A 118 -6.79 14.53 -0.65
CA GLU A 118 -7.36 13.33 -0.09
C GLU A 118 -8.08 13.57 1.25
N ALA A 119 -7.57 14.48 2.07
CA ALA A 119 -8.20 14.82 3.34
C ALA A 119 -9.55 15.54 3.16
N LEU A 120 -9.64 16.46 2.19
CA LEU A 120 -10.82 17.31 1.99
C LEU A 120 -11.86 16.66 1.05
N SER A 121 -11.44 16.04 -0.05
CA SER A 121 -12.34 15.58 -1.11
C SER A 121 -12.21 14.10 -1.46
N GLY A 122 -11.18 13.43 -0.96
CA GLY A 122 -10.88 12.04 -1.29
C GLY A 122 -11.99 11.08 -0.86
N GLY A 123 -12.35 10.17 -1.76
CA GLY A 123 -13.27 9.06 -1.49
C GLY A 123 -12.57 7.70 -1.54
N LYS A 124 -11.30 7.68 -1.91
CA LYS A 124 -10.53 6.45 -2.15
C LYS A 124 -9.99 5.88 -0.84
N ARG A 125 -9.96 4.56 -0.76
CA ARG A 125 -9.42 3.84 0.42
C ARG A 125 -7.90 3.70 0.38
N ARG A 126 -7.31 3.73 -0.82
CA ARG A 126 -5.87 3.61 -1.07
C ARG A 126 -5.46 4.60 -2.14
N VAL A 127 -4.40 5.32 -1.86
CA VAL A 127 -3.82 6.33 -2.76
C VAL A 127 -2.33 6.05 -2.88
N ILE A 128 -1.78 6.31 -4.03
CA ILE A 128 -0.34 6.27 -4.27
C ILE A 128 0.10 7.71 -4.57
N GLY A 129 0.92 8.24 -3.67
CA GLY A 129 1.58 9.54 -3.83
C GLY A 129 2.97 9.35 -4.43
N CYS A 130 3.08 9.46 -5.74
CA CYS A 130 4.34 9.28 -6.45
C CYS A 130 4.38 10.06 -7.77
N GLY A 131 5.59 10.34 -8.25
CA GLY A 131 5.86 10.56 -9.65
C GLY A 131 6.10 9.24 -10.39
N SER A 132 7.18 9.14 -11.16
CA SER A 132 7.59 7.87 -11.76
C SER A 132 7.98 6.83 -10.68
N LEU A 133 7.51 5.61 -10.85
CA LEU A 133 7.88 4.47 -9.99
C LEU A 133 9.10 3.69 -10.50
N GLY A 134 9.61 4.03 -11.69
CA GLY A 134 10.78 3.40 -12.28
C GLY A 134 10.67 1.87 -12.27
N ILE A 135 11.71 1.20 -11.77
CA ILE A 135 11.74 -0.27 -11.68
C ILE A 135 10.68 -0.89 -10.77
N MET A 136 10.02 -0.12 -9.92
CA MET A 136 8.90 -0.61 -9.10
C MET A 136 7.61 -0.76 -9.92
N ASN A 137 7.51 -0.11 -11.07
CA ASN A 137 6.38 -0.24 -11.98
C ASN A 137 6.47 -1.54 -12.80
N ARG A 138 6.21 -2.66 -12.14
CA ARG A 138 6.28 -3.99 -12.75
C ARG A 138 5.04 -4.36 -13.57
N PHE A 139 4.04 -3.49 -13.63
CA PHE A 139 2.80 -3.80 -14.37
C PHE A 139 3.05 -3.88 -15.89
N ASP A 140 3.98 -3.12 -16.43
CA ASP A 140 4.32 -3.19 -17.85
C ASP A 140 5.02 -4.50 -18.22
N ILE A 141 5.80 -5.08 -17.31
CA ILE A 141 6.44 -6.39 -17.51
C ILE A 141 5.38 -7.49 -17.68
N PHE A 142 4.25 -7.40 -17.01
CA PHE A 142 3.16 -8.37 -17.15
C PHE A 142 2.33 -8.17 -18.42
N ARG A 143 2.32 -6.96 -19.00
CA ARG A 143 1.68 -6.71 -20.30
C ARG A 143 2.49 -7.28 -21.46
N GLU A 144 3.82 -7.27 -21.37
CA GLU A 144 4.72 -7.70 -22.44
C GLU A 144 5.05 -9.21 -22.36
N ALA A 145 5.01 -9.80 -21.18
CA ALA A 145 5.23 -11.23 -20.98
C ALA A 145 3.91 -11.92 -20.60
N PRO A 146 3.27 -12.65 -21.51
CA PRO A 146 2.09 -13.43 -21.16
C PRO A 146 2.44 -14.38 -20.02
N LEU A 147 1.63 -14.37 -18.97
CA LEU A 147 1.81 -15.22 -17.80
C LEU A 147 1.86 -16.69 -18.26
N ARG A 148 3.06 -17.26 -18.33
CA ARG A 148 3.21 -18.70 -18.65
C ARG A 148 2.90 -19.48 -17.39
N LEU A 149 1.64 -19.83 -17.23
CA LEU A 149 1.22 -20.74 -16.18
C LEU A 149 1.78 -22.15 -16.45
N PRO A 150 2.27 -22.86 -15.42
CA PRO A 150 2.56 -24.29 -15.54
C PRO A 150 1.35 -25.00 -16.13
N ALA A 151 1.58 -25.97 -17.02
CA ALA A 151 0.48 -26.67 -17.74
C ALA A 151 -0.61 -27.21 -16.83
N LYS A 152 -0.25 -27.65 -15.61
CA LYS A 152 -1.22 -28.08 -14.59
C LYS A 152 -2.11 -26.93 -14.09
N MET A 153 -1.58 -25.73 -13.92
CA MET A 153 -2.37 -24.56 -13.51
C MET A 153 -3.22 -24.02 -14.67
N ALA A 154 -2.66 -24.01 -15.88
CA ALA A 154 -3.42 -23.61 -17.07
C ALA A 154 -4.62 -24.54 -17.31
N ALA A 155 -4.45 -25.84 -17.14
CA ALA A 155 -5.54 -26.84 -17.25
C ALA A 155 -6.61 -26.67 -16.14
N LEU A 156 -6.19 -26.26 -14.93
CA LEU A 156 -7.10 -25.98 -13.82
C LEU A 156 -7.94 -24.70 -14.04
N ILE A 157 -7.35 -23.69 -14.65
CA ILE A 157 -8.04 -22.42 -14.96
C ILE A 157 -8.94 -22.55 -16.19
N ALA A 158 -8.58 -23.42 -17.14
CA ALA A 158 -9.38 -23.68 -18.34
C ALA A 158 -10.67 -24.50 -18.07
N ASP A 159 -10.86 -25.02 -16.87
CA ASP A 159 -12.08 -25.75 -16.47
C ASP A 159 -12.84 -24.98 -15.36
N PRO A 160 -13.65 -23.96 -15.74
CA PRO A 160 -14.39 -23.13 -14.77
C PRO A 160 -15.34 -23.92 -13.88
N ALA A 161 -15.81 -25.09 -14.33
CA ALA A 161 -16.73 -25.94 -13.58
C ALA A 161 -16.10 -26.49 -12.29
N ARG A 162 -14.77 -26.63 -12.25
CA ARG A 162 -14.01 -27.02 -11.05
C ARG A 162 -13.79 -25.89 -10.05
N PHE A 163 -13.98 -24.63 -10.48
CA PHE A 163 -13.76 -23.44 -9.64
C PHE A 163 -14.92 -22.46 -9.77
N PRO A 164 -16.09 -22.76 -9.18
CA PRO A 164 -17.27 -21.88 -9.24
C PRO A 164 -17.02 -20.48 -8.67
N PHE A 165 -15.90 -20.26 -7.98
CA PHE A 165 -15.47 -18.96 -7.50
C PHE A 165 -14.94 -18.07 -8.62
N ILE A 166 -14.21 -18.63 -9.61
CA ILE A 166 -13.68 -17.89 -10.76
C ILE A 166 -14.81 -17.41 -11.67
N ASP A 167 -15.82 -18.24 -11.85
CA ASP A 167 -17.01 -17.88 -12.63
C ASP A 167 -17.83 -16.73 -12.01
N LYS A 168 -17.85 -16.66 -10.67
CA LYS A 168 -18.47 -15.53 -9.95
C LYS A 168 -17.69 -14.23 -10.08
N VAL A 169 -16.35 -14.28 -10.12
CA VAL A 169 -15.51 -13.09 -10.27
C VAL A 169 -15.64 -12.53 -11.69
N ASN A 170 -15.67 -13.37 -12.70
CA ASN A 170 -15.83 -12.93 -14.10
C ASN A 170 -17.22 -12.31 -14.37
N LYS A 171 -18.28 -12.74 -13.67
CA LYS A 171 -19.63 -12.16 -13.80
C LYS A 171 -19.78 -10.80 -13.11
N ILE A 172 -18.91 -10.45 -12.16
CA ILE A 172 -18.93 -9.14 -11.49
C ILE A 172 -18.40 -8.04 -12.42
N ASP A 173 -17.51 -8.36 -13.36
CA ASP A 173 -16.92 -7.40 -14.30
C ASP A 173 -17.81 -7.12 -15.52
N GLU A 174 -18.82 -7.98 -15.81
CA GLU A 174 -19.75 -7.80 -16.93
C GLU A 174 -20.94 -6.88 -16.58
N ASP A 175 -21.20 -6.65 -15.28
CA ASP A 175 -22.35 -5.86 -14.78
C ASP A 175 -21.94 -4.43 -14.29
N GLN A 176 -20.69 -3.97 -14.53
CA GLN A 176 -20.20 -2.63 -14.24
C GLN A 176 -19.71 -1.90 -15.51
#